data_f24f73b96c6670bd7ac013beae0f54d6
#
_entry.id   f24f73b96c6670bd7ac013beae0f54d6
#
_cell.length_a   1.000
_cell.length_b   1.000
_cell.length_c   1.000
_cell.angle_alpha   90.00
_cell.angle_beta   90.00
_cell.angle_gamma   90.00
#
_symmetry.space_group_name_H-M   'P 1'
#
loop_
_entity.id
_entity.type
_entity.pdbx_description
1 polymer ?
#
loop_
_entity_poly.entity_id
_entity_poly.type
_entity_poly.pdbx_seq_one_letter_code
_entity_poly.pdbx_strand_id
1 'polypeptide(L)'
;MSGFTSRDATLVKTQKFPTAGKAGSTATDAIDLGVRSAIGVRSERFELEVAAPETTSAHLPSGTSATLKLVSSDSPSFETPTVEKSWTLAGAGEARAFRFRPTLESNRYWRVECETTGPTGAGSDALEYSLAYVC
;
A
#
# COMPACT_ATOMS: atom_id res chain seq x y z
N MET A 1 26.18 -11.55 -0.85
CA MET A 1 25.43 -11.55 -0.72
C MET A 1 24.70 -11.70 -1.47
N SER A 2 24.69 -12.11 -1.87
CA SER A 2 24.08 -12.13 -2.51
C SER A 2 22.93 -12.51 -2.22
N GLY A 3 22.66 -13.30 -1.69
CA GLY A 3 21.42 -13.48 -1.38
C GLY A 3 20.58 -12.34 -1.32
N PHE A 4 21.05 -11.49 -1.85
CA PHE A 4 20.44 -10.32 -1.90
C PHE A 4 19.22 -10.40 -2.70
N THR A 5 18.15 -10.08 -2.16
CA THR A 5 16.91 -10.05 -2.89
C THR A 5 16.54 -8.61 -3.19
N SER A 6 15.61 -8.44 -4.10
CA SER A 6 15.16 -7.12 -4.44
C SER A 6 14.30 -6.47 -3.36
N ARG A 7 13.94 -7.20 -2.30
CA ARG A 7 13.12 -6.68 -1.22
C ARG A 7 13.82 -6.88 0.11
N ASP A 8 13.90 -5.82 0.88
CA ASP A 8 14.44 -5.87 2.23
C ASP A 8 13.29 -6.20 3.17
N ALA A 9 13.40 -7.27 3.93
CA ALA A 9 12.34 -7.71 4.83
C ALA A 9 11.95 -6.64 5.85
N THR A 10 12.88 -5.81 6.27
CA THR A 10 12.57 -4.75 7.23
C THR A 10 11.81 -3.60 6.59
N LEU A 11 11.75 -3.57 5.26
CA LEU A 11 11.06 -2.52 4.53
C LEU A 11 9.81 -3.05 3.82
N VAL A 12 9.28 -4.15 4.30
CA VAL A 12 7.99 -4.67 3.83
C VAL A 12 6.99 -4.48 4.97
N LYS A 13 5.94 -3.72 4.70
CA LYS A 13 4.88 -3.46 5.67
C LYS A 13 3.61 -4.08 5.17
N THR A 14 2.97 -4.91 5.99
CA THR A 14 1.71 -5.55 5.62
C THR A 14 0.61 -5.09 6.55
N GLN A 15 -0.62 -5.12 6.06
CA GLN A 15 -1.77 -4.78 6.87
C GLN A 15 -2.98 -5.54 6.34
N LYS A 16 -3.90 -5.87 7.23
CA LYS A 16 -5.13 -6.53 6.85
C LYS A 16 -6.17 -5.52 6.42
N PHE A 17 -7.10 -5.99 5.59
CA PHE A 17 -8.25 -5.20 5.19
C PHE A 17 -9.06 -4.81 6.41
N PRO A 18 -9.92 -3.79 6.30
CA PRO A 18 -10.80 -3.39 7.39
C PRO A 18 -11.71 -4.54 7.83
N THR A 19 -12.26 -4.40 9.03
CA THR A 19 -13.18 -5.39 9.60
C THR A 19 -14.29 -5.72 8.63
N ALA A 20 -14.57 -7.01 8.48
CA ALA A 20 -15.63 -7.48 7.59
C ALA A 20 -17.00 -7.04 8.11
N GLY A 21 -17.93 -6.87 7.17
CA GLY A 21 -19.32 -6.57 7.50
C GLY A 21 -19.67 -5.10 7.55
N LYS A 22 -18.69 -4.21 7.40
CA LYS A 22 -18.96 -2.77 7.40
C LYS A 22 -17.87 -2.03 6.65
N ALA A 23 -18.17 -0.80 6.25
CA ALA A 23 -17.19 0.07 5.65
C ALA A 23 -16.16 0.47 6.70
N GLY A 24 -14.91 0.63 6.28
CA GLY A 24 -13.85 1.04 7.20
C GLY A 24 -12.56 1.32 6.46
N SER A 25 -11.51 1.59 7.23
CA SER A 25 -10.19 1.84 6.67
C SER A 25 -9.11 1.30 7.59
N THR A 26 -7.99 0.92 6.97
CA THR A 26 -6.78 0.51 7.68
C THR A 26 -5.58 1.12 6.95
N ALA A 27 -4.42 1.10 7.58
CA ALA A 27 -3.20 1.62 6.97
C ALA A 27 -2.01 0.79 7.44
N THR A 28 -1.03 0.63 6.53
CA THR A 28 0.23 0.00 6.91
C THR A 28 1.02 0.94 7.82
N ASP A 29 2.03 0.38 8.49
CA ASP A 29 3.05 1.24 9.10
C ASP A 29 3.79 1.96 7.99
N ALA A 30 4.40 3.08 8.32
CA ALA A 30 5.09 3.89 7.35
C ALA A 30 6.47 3.36 7.04
N ILE A 31 6.90 3.55 5.78
CA ILE A 31 8.29 3.40 5.39
C ILE A 31 8.88 4.80 5.39
N ASP A 32 10.03 4.95 6.05
CA ASP A 32 10.75 6.21 6.11
C ASP A 32 11.88 6.14 5.07
N LEU A 33 11.78 6.97 4.05
CA LEU A 33 12.79 6.99 2.99
C LEU A 33 14.01 7.82 3.36
N GLY A 34 14.01 8.46 4.51
CA GLY A 34 15.12 9.29 4.93
C GLY A 34 15.14 10.64 4.24
N VAL A 35 16.34 11.21 4.13
CA VAL A 35 16.47 12.54 3.55
C VAL A 35 16.34 12.46 2.02
N ARG A 36 15.85 13.54 1.43
CA ARG A 36 15.61 13.59 -0.02
C ARG A 36 16.87 13.35 -0.84
N SER A 37 18.01 13.81 -0.34
CA SER A 37 19.27 13.59 -1.06
C SER A 37 19.57 12.10 -1.22
N ALA A 38 19.22 11.30 -0.21
CA ALA A 38 19.41 9.86 -0.30
C ALA A 38 18.46 9.25 -1.33
N ILE A 39 17.24 9.76 -1.42
CA ILE A 39 16.29 9.31 -2.43
C ILE A 39 16.86 9.59 -3.82
N GLY A 40 17.37 10.80 -4.03
CA GLY A 40 17.92 11.18 -5.33
C GLY A 40 19.05 10.28 -5.78
N VAL A 41 19.92 9.89 -4.85
CA VAL A 41 21.04 9.01 -5.18
C VAL A 41 20.56 7.64 -5.62
N ARG A 42 19.42 7.17 -5.10
CA ARG A 42 18.92 5.83 -5.38
C ARG A 42 17.81 5.77 -6.39
N SER A 43 17.33 6.91 -6.87
CA SER A 43 16.07 6.97 -7.62
C SER A 43 16.05 6.09 -8.86
N GLU A 44 17.17 5.81 -9.45
CA GLU A 44 17.25 4.97 -10.64
C GLU A 44 16.95 3.51 -10.36
N ARG A 45 17.15 3.08 -9.11
CA ARG A 45 17.05 1.67 -8.77
C ARG A 45 16.03 1.38 -7.69
N PHE A 46 15.28 2.37 -7.33
CA PHE A 46 14.43 2.30 -6.16
C PHE A 46 12.99 2.56 -6.54
N GLU A 47 12.12 1.67 -6.13
CA GLU A 47 10.69 1.81 -6.33
C GLU A 47 9.97 1.34 -5.09
N LEU A 48 8.75 1.83 -4.93
CA LEU A 48 7.82 1.30 -3.94
C LEU A 48 6.85 0.38 -4.66
N GLU A 49 6.55 -0.74 -4.04
CA GLU A 49 5.61 -1.69 -4.60
C GLU A 49 4.42 -1.85 -3.66
N VAL A 50 3.23 -1.66 -4.20
CA VAL A 50 1.99 -1.90 -3.47
C VAL A 50 1.42 -3.21 -3.98
N ALA A 51 1.29 -4.20 -3.10
CA ALA A 51 0.78 -5.51 -3.48
C ALA A 51 -0.65 -5.66 -2.97
N ALA A 52 -1.54 -6.07 -3.87
CA ALA A 52 -2.94 -6.32 -3.56
C ALA A 52 -3.21 -7.81 -3.65
N PRO A 53 -4.00 -8.36 -2.72
CA PRO A 53 -4.31 -9.78 -2.75
C PRO A 53 -5.37 -10.09 -3.80
N GLU A 54 -5.53 -11.37 -4.07
CA GLU A 54 -6.65 -11.84 -4.86
C GLU A 54 -7.94 -11.57 -4.07
N THR A 55 -8.97 -11.08 -4.77
CA THR A 55 -10.27 -10.82 -4.16
C THR A 55 -11.34 -11.62 -4.89
N THR A 56 -12.42 -11.94 -4.18
CA THR A 56 -13.55 -12.64 -4.76
C THR A 56 -14.82 -11.83 -4.50
N SER A 57 -15.90 -12.21 -5.19
CA SER A 57 -17.18 -11.55 -4.95
C SER A 57 -17.74 -11.86 -3.55
N ALA A 58 -17.22 -12.90 -2.90
CA ALA A 58 -17.59 -13.17 -1.51
C ALA A 58 -16.95 -12.16 -0.57
N HIS A 59 -15.73 -11.72 -0.89
CA HIS A 59 -15.04 -10.70 -0.08
C HIS A 59 -15.59 -9.30 -0.35
N LEU A 60 -15.80 -8.98 -1.62
CA LEU A 60 -16.28 -7.67 -2.04
C LEU A 60 -17.56 -7.86 -2.86
N PRO A 61 -18.72 -7.93 -2.20
CA PRO A 61 -19.98 -8.13 -2.91
C PRO A 61 -20.29 -6.99 -3.87
N SER A 62 -21.22 -7.22 -4.75
CA SER A 62 -21.65 -6.20 -5.71
C SER A 62 -22.01 -4.91 -5.01
N GLY A 63 -21.47 -3.81 -5.50
CA GLY A 63 -21.67 -2.50 -4.89
C GLY A 63 -20.66 -2.15 -3.81
N THR A 64 -19.77 -3.08 -3.46
CA THR A 64 -18.71 -2.83 -2.49
C THR A 64 -17.36 -2.90 -3.19
N SER A 65 -16.49 -1.96 -2.90
CA SER A 65 -15.13 -1.97 -3.43
C SER A 65 -14.13 -1.60 -2.34
N ALA A 66 -12.87 -1.88 -2.60
CA ALA A 66 -11.78 -1.48 -1.73
C ALA A 66 -10.81 -0.64 -2.55
N THR A 67 -10.36 0.48 -1.98
CA THR A 67 -9.40 1.35 -2.63
C THR A 67 -8.11 1.30 -1.85
N LEU A 68 -7.01 1.01 -2.54
CA LEU A 68 -5.67 1.10 -1.97
C LEU A 68 -5.08 2.43 -2.39
N LYS A 69 -4.60 3.20 -1.43
CA LYS A 69 -4.02 4.52 -1.68
C LYS A 69 -2.58 4.53 -1.21
N LEU A 70 -1.67 4.89 -2.10
CA LEU A 70 -0.28 5.13 -1.72
C LEU A 70 -0.19 6.58 -1.31
N VAL A 71 0.16 6.82 -0.06
CA VAL A 71 0.09 8.14 0.56
C VAL A 71 1.47 8.50 1.10
N SER A 72 1.86 9.74 0.93
CA SER A 72 3.12 10.25 1.44
C SER A 72 2.90 11.48 2.31
N SER A 73 3.88 11.76 3.19
CA SER A 73 3.83 12.93 4.05
C SER A 73 5.24 13.25 4.53
N ASP A 74 5.49 14.51 4.85
CA ASP A 74 6.73 14.93 5.49
C ASP A 74 6.69 14.68 7.00
N SER A 75 5.53 14.35 7.53
CA SER A 75 5.33 14.12 8.96
C SER A 75 5.09 12.63 9.21
N PRO A 76 5.72 12.02 10.22
CA PRO A 76 5.46 10.62 10.55
C PRO A 76 4.03 10.38 11.02
N SER A 77 3.31 11.41 11.43
CA SER A 77 1.91 11.29 11.83
C SER A 77 0.94 11.52 10.66
N PHE A 78 1.46 11.80 9.47
CA PHE A 78 0.65 12.04 8.27
C PHE A 78 -0.39 13.13 8.47
N GLU A 79 0.03 14.26 9.03
CA GLU A 79 -0.87 15.37 9.30
C GLU A 79 -1.40 16.01 8.02
N THR A 80 -0.57 16.11 6.99
CA THR A 80 -0.98 16.67 5.71
C THR A 80 -0.57 15.71 4.60
N PRO A 81 -1.27 14.58 4.48
CA PRO A 81 -0.85 13.56 3.53
C PRO A 81 -1.19 13.93 2.09
N THR A 82 -0.38 13.43 1.17
CA THR A 82 -0.61 13.53 -0.26
C THR A 82 -0.91 12.15 -0.80
N VAL A 83 -2.02 12.01 -1.51
CA VAL A 83 -2.34 10.75 -2.18
C VAL A 83 -1.58 10.73 -3.51
N GLU A 84 -0.59 9.85 -3.60
CA GLU A 84 0.26 9.78 -4.79
C GLU A 84 -0.39 8.94 -5.88
N LYS A 85 -1.01 7.83 -5.51
CA LYS A 85 -1.68 6.92 -6.43
C LYS A 85 -2.81 6.22 -5.68
N SER A 86 -3.81 5.77 -6.43
CA SER A 86 -4.87 4.97 -5.85
C SER A 86 -5.32 3.93 -6.87
N TRP A 87 -5.76 2.77 -6.36
CA TRP A 87 -6.25 1.67 -7.17
C TRP A 87 -7.50 1.11 -6.52
N THR A 88 -8.50 0.83 -7.33
CA THR A 88 -9.76 0.28 -6.81
C THR A 88 -9.84 -1.21 -7.12
N LEU A 89 -10.18 -1.97 -6.10
CA LEU A 89 -10.40 -3.42 -6.19
C LEU A 89 -11.89 -3.66 -6.03
N ALA A 90 -12.46 -4.46 -6.92
CA ALA A 90 -13.88 -4.78 -6.84
C ALA A 90 -14.10 -6.23 -7.24
N GLY A 91 -15.06 -6.87 -6.60
CA GLY A 91 -15.48 -8.22 -6.95
C GLY A 91 -14.34 -9.19 -7.12
N ALA A 92 -14.34 -9.93 -8.19
CA ALA A 92 -13.30 -10.92 -8.46
C ALA A 92 -12.11 -10.25 -9.12
N GLY A 93 -10.93 -10.42 -8.55
CA GLY A 93 -9.70 -9.88 -9.12
C GLY A 93 -8.51 -10.70 -8.71
N GLU A 94 -7.53 -10.81 -9.61
CA GLU A 94 -6.30 -11.52 -9.32
C GLU A 94 -5.40 -10.67 -8.43
N ALA A 95 -4.47 -11.32 -7.75
CA ALA A 95 -3.44 -10.62 -7.01
C ALA A 95 -2.64 -9.75 -7.97
N ARG A 96 -2.33 -8.53 -7.55
CA ARG A 96 -1.63 -7.55 -8.38
C ARG A 96 -0.56 -6.83 -7.59
N ALA A 97 0.40 -6.28 -8.32
CA ALA A 97 1.42 -5.43 -7.73
C ALA A 97 1.54 -4.17 -8.58
N PHE A 98 1.62 -3.04 -7.91
CA PHE A 98 1.76 -1.74 -8.55
C PHE A 98 3.07 -1.11 -8.11
N ARG A 99 3.78 -0.49 -9.04
CA ARG A 99 5.06 0.13 -8.76
C ARG A 99 4.97 1.63 -8.88
N PHE A 100 5.70 2.34 -8.03
CA PHE A 100 5.77 3.79 -8.04
C PHE A 100 7.19 4.21 -7.72
N ARG A 101 7.72 5.15 -8.50
CA ARG A 101 9.08 5.66 -8.31
C ARG A 101 9.03 7.04 -7.70
N PRO A 102 9.42 7.20 -6.42
CA PRO A 102 9.52 8.53 -5.82
C PRO A 102 10.63 9.34 -6.47
N THR A 103 10.51 10.65 -6.38
CA THR A 103 11.49 11.58 -6.94
C THR A 103 12.14 12.36 -5.80
N LEU A 104 13.06 13.25 -6.16
CA LEU A 104 13.70 14.14 -5.19
C LEU A 104 12.70 15.04 -4.49
N GLU A 105 11.58 15.32 -5.14
CA GLU A 105 10.55 16.17 -4.56
C GLU A 105 9.58 15.42 -3.67
N SER A 106 9.75 14.10 -3.58
CA SER A 106 8.82 13.28 -2.81
C SER A 106 8.95 13.51 -1.31
N ASN A 107 7.87 13.28 -0.60
CA ASN A 107 7.86 13.34 0.85
C ASN A 107 8.68 12.18 1.43
N ARG A 108 8.94 12.26 2.73
CA ARG A 108 9.83 11.31 3.40
C ARG A 108 9.13 10.03 3.84
N TYR A 109 7.89 10.13 4.32
CA TYR A 109 7.17 8.99 4.89
C TYR A 109 6.10 8.52 3.94
N TRP A 110 5.96 7.20 3.80
CA TRP A 110 5.04 6.58 2.85
C TRP A 110 4.30 5.44 3.52
N ARG A 111 3.02 5.32 3.23
CA ARG A 111 2.23 4.18 3.67
C ARG A 111 1.11 3.90 2.68
N VAL A 112 0.50 2.71 2.79
CA VAL A 112 -0.66 2.36 1.98
C VAL A 112 -1.86 2.33 2.91
N GLU A 113 -2.95 2.92 2.46
CA GLU A 113 -4.22 2.90 3.16
C GLU A 113 -5.21 2.09 2.35
N CYS A 114 -6.06 1.33 3.03
CA CYS A 114 -7.13 0.59 2.38
C CYS A 114 -8.46 1.08 2.93
N GLU A 115 -9.36 1.43 2.03
CA GLU A 115 -10.65 1.96 2.39
C GLU A 115 -11.73 1.17 1.68
N THR A 116 -12.73 0.67 2.41
CA THR A 116 -13.84 -0.06 1.80
C THR A 116 -15.08 0.80 1.80
N THR A 117 -15.89 0.67 0.74
CA THR A 117 -17.03 1.57 0.51
C THR A 117 -18.33 1.09 1.10
N GLY A 118 -18.40 -0.16 1.51
CA GLY A 118 -19.64 -0.70 2.06
C GLY A 118 -19.36 -1.98 2.81
N PRO A 119 -20.42 -2.68 3.23
CA PRO A 119 -20.23 -3.93 3.95
C PRO A 119 -19.47 -4.93 3.10
N THR A 120 -18.38 -5.45 3.64
CA THR A 120 -17.60 -6.49 3.00
C THR A 120 -18.09 -7.86 3.45
N GLY A 121 -17.71 -8.90 2.71
CA GLY A 121 -18.14 -10.25 3.02
C GLY A 121 -17.27 -10.92 4.05
N ALA A 122 -17.73 -12.07 4.53
CA ALA A 122 -17.00 -12.86 5.51
C ALA A 122 -15.62 -13.23 4.97
N GLY A 123 -14.61 -13.11 5.80
CA GLY A 123 -13.24 -13.44 5.43
C GLY A 123 -12.47 -12.31 4.77
N SER A 124 -13.13 -11.19 4.44
CA SER A 124 -12.43 -10.08 3.80
C SER A 124 -11.33 -9.51 4.69
N ASP A 125 -11.53 -9.54 6.01
CA ASP A 125 -10.55 -9.02 6.96
C ASP A 125 -9.34 -9.94 7.12
N ALA A 126 -9.32 -11.09 6.47
CA ALA A 126 -8.14 -11.94 6.42
C ALA A 126 -7.25 -11.60 5.22
N LEU A 127 -7.74 -10.78 4.29
CA LEU A 127 -6.95 -10.34 3.14
C LEU A 127 -5.89 -9.35 3.61
N GLU A 128 -4.70 -9.43 3.00
CA GLU A 128 -3.60 -8.54 3.35
C GLU A 128 -3.10 -7.81 2.11
N TYR A 129 -2.75 -6.54 2.30
CA TYR A 129 -2.06 -5.76 1.29
C TYR A 129 -0.71 -5.34 1.87
N SER A 130 0.19 -4.90 1.02
CA SER A 130 1.53 -4.57 1.50
C SER A 130 2.13 -3.39 0.74
N LEU A 131 3.12 -2.79 1.38
CA LEU A 131 3.97 -1.77 0.79
C LEU A 131 5.40 -2.24 1.00
N ALA A 132 6.18 -2.27 -0.06
CA ALA A 132 7.56 -2.73 -0.02
C ALA A 132 8.49 -1.75 -0.73
N TYR A 133 9.71 -1.69 -0.22
CA TYR A 133 10.80 -1.00 -0.88
C TYR A 133 11.47 -2.04 -1.79
N VAL A 134 11.59 -1.72 -3.06
CA VAL A 134 12.16 -2.65 -4.05
C VAL A 134 13.31 -1.97 -4.77
N CYS A 135 14.44 -2.64 -4.83
CA CYS A 135 15.58 -2.13 -5.58
C CYS A 135 15.97 -3.00 -6.76
#